data_d842524260bb41691c7456d9cccbda29
#
_entry.id   d842524260bb41691c7456d9cccbda29
#
_cell.length_a   1.000
_cell.length_b   1.000
_cell.length_c   1.000
_cell.angle_alpha   90.00
_cell.angle_beta   90.00
_cell.angle_gamma   90.00
#
_symmetry.space_group_name_H-M   'P 1'
#
loop_
_entity.id
_entity.type
_entity.pdbx_description
1 polymer ?
#
loop_
_entity_poly.entity_id
_entity_poly.type
_entity_poly.pdbx_seq_one_letter_code
_entity_poly.pdbx_strand_id
1 'polypeptide(L)'
;MGTKKNKWLIYTVLVGLIPILSRLLVWLVTEPGVVSLITASDFIAFGLVLHISNINEIEHLTSDEKSWKTTQNGTSITFIAFYSVLLALIMISEGTPSIVNPDVIKYCTIVLAFISFLISFSIFHRISNLVAEEY
;
A
#
# COMPACT_ATOMS: atom_id res chain seq x y z
N MET A 1 20.56 13.63 2.15
CA MET A 1 20.58 12.22 2.42
C MET A 1 19.22 11.61 2.69
N GLY A 2 18.34 12.19 3.45
CA GLY A 2 17.00 11.69 3.72
C GLY A 2 15.88 12.35 2.94
N THR A 3 16.16 13.28 2.04
CA THR A 3 15.16 14.15 1.43
C THR A 3 14.13 13.37 0.60
N LYS A 4 14.56 12.43 -0.25
CA LYS A 4 13.66 11.63 -1.06
C LYS A 4 12.82 10.68 -0.21
N LYS A 5 13.43 10.02 0.76
CA LYS A 5 12.78 9.15 1.72
C LYS A 5 11.78 9.93 2.59
N ASN A 6 12.17 11.14 3.03
CA ASN A 6 11.29 11.99 3.83
C ASN A 6 10.09 12.47 3.01
N LYS A 7 10.29 12.85 1.74
CA LYS A 7 9.20 13.20 0.83
C LYS A 7 8.25 12.02 0.63
N TRP A 8 8.77 10.82 0.41
CA TRP A 8 7.95 9.62 0.29
C TRP A 8 7.12 9.38 1.54
N LEU A 9 7.75 9.47 2.72
CA LEU A 9 7.05 9.30 3.99
C LEU A 9 5.89 10.29 4.15
N ILE A 10 6.14 11.56 3.79
CA ILE A 10 5.13 12.60 3.94
C ILE A 10 4.05 12.50 2.86
N TYR A 11 4.44 12.45 1.60
CA TYR A 11 3.47 12.57 0.50
C TYR A 11 2.81 11.24 0.12
N THR A 12 3.53 10.15 0.16
CA THR A 12 2.99 8.85 -0.28
C THR A 12 2.37 8.10 0.89
N VAL A 13 3.11 7.92 1.96
CA VAL A 13 2.63 7.12 3.11
C VAL A 13 1.48 7.84 3.80
N LEU A 14 1.62 9.13 4.05
CA LEU A 14 0.57 9.89 4.72
C LEU A 14 -0.71 9.95 3.88
N VAL A 15 -0.58 10.21 2.57
CA VAL A 15 -1.72 10.20 1.65
C VAL A 15 -2.38 8.81 1.59
N GLY A 16 -1.56 7.76 1.53
CA GLY A 16 -2.07 6.39 1.56
C GLY A 16 -2.79 6.02 2.85
N LEU A 17 -2.42 6.66 3.96
CA LEU A 17 -3.07 6.44 5.25
C LEU A 17 -4.37 7.24 5.43
N ILE A 18 -4.68 8.19 4.55
CA ILE A 18 -5.88 9.03 4.69
C ILE A 18 -7.16 8.21 4.91
N PRO A 19 -7.47 7.15 4.13
CA PRO A 19 -8.66 6.36 4.38
C PRO A 19 -8.68 5.72 5.77
N ILE A 20 -7.55 5.20 6.23
CA ILE A 20 -7.42 4.56 7.54
C ILE A 20 -7.61 5.59 8.65
N LEU A 21 -6.95 6.75 8.55
CA LEU A 21 -7.05 7.82 9.55
C LEU A 21 -8.45 8.46 9.57
N SER A 22 -9.07 8.62 8.40
CA SER A 22 -10.44 9.16 8.30
C SER A 22 -11.44 8.23 8.98
N ARG A 23 -11.29 6.93 8.77
CA ARG A 23 -12.14 5.93 9.43
C ARG A 23 -11.93 5.92 10.94
N LEU A 24 -10.69 6.03 11.38
CA LEU A 24 -10.38 6.12 12.81
C LEU A 24 -11.07 7.34 13.45
N LEU A 25 -11.00 8.49 12.79
CA LEU A 25 -11.66 9.71 13.28
C LEU A 25 -13.17 9.54 13.36
N VAL A 26 -13.80 9.00 12.32
CA VAL A 26 -15.25 8.75 12.31
C VAL A 26 -15.62 7.75 13.39
N TRP A 27 -14.83 6.70 13.57
CA TRP A 27 -15.06 5.71 14.63
C TRP A 27 -15.01 6.34 16.03
N LEU A 28 -14.07 7.28 16.26
CA LEU A 28 -13.93 7.96 17.55
C LEU A 28 -15.13 8.84 17.90
N VAL A 29 -15.77 9.47 16.91
CA VAL A 29 -16.84 10.43 17.13
C VAL A 29 -18.24 9.83 16.97
N THR A 30 -18.38 8.59 16.54
CA THR A 30 -19.67 7.93 16.39
C THR A 30 -19.95 6.97 17.54
N GLU A 31 -21.23 6.63 17.71
CA GLU A 31 -21.64 5.65 18.72
C GLU A 31 -21.01 4.27 18.46
N PRO A 32 -20.71 3.51 19.52
CA PRO A 32 -20.12 2.17 19.36
C PRO A 32 -20.98 1.28 18.46
N GLY A 33 -20.31 0.58 17.53
CA GLY A 33 -20.95 -0.37 16.62
C GLY A 33 -21.50 0.22 15.34
N VAL A 34 -21.50 1.56 15.17
CA VAL A 34 -21.99 2.20 13.94
C VAL A 34 -20.98 2.06 12.80
N VAL A 35 -19.71 2.25 13.08
CA VAL A 35 -18.63 2.20 12.09
C VAL A 35 -17.56 1.20 12.55
N SER A 36 -17.11 0.34 11.63
CA SER A 36 -15.95 -0.54 11.88
C SER A 36 -14.67 0.27 11.93
N LEU A 37 -13.82 -0.01 12.91
CA LEU A 37 -12.51 0.62 13.02
C LEU A 37 -11.58 0.21 11.88
N ILE A 38 -11.63 -1.07 11.47
CA ILE A 38 -10.75 -1.64 10.47
C ILE A 38 -11.58 -2.24 9.34
N THR A 39 -11.28 -1.84 8.10
CA THR A 39 -11.89 -2.45 6.91
C THR A 39 -10.81 -2.84 5.91
N ALA A 40 -11.04 -3.93 5.21
CA ALA A 40 -10.10 -4.42 4.20
C ALA A 40 -9.87 -3.42 3.08
N SER A 41 -10.91 -2.72 2.63
CA SER A 41 -10.80 -1.76 1.51
C SER A 41 -9.84 -0.62 1.79
N ASP A 42 -9.75 -0.15 3.02
CA ASP A 42 -8.81 0.92 3.40
C ASP A 42 -7.37 0.47 3.29
N PHE A 43 -7.07 -0.76 3.71
CA PHE A 43 -5.74 -1.34 3.59
C PHE A 43 -5.37 -1.68 2.15
N ILE A 44 -6.34 -2.09 1.33
CA ILE A 44 -6.13 -2.27 -0.12
C ILE A 44 -5.76 -0.94 -0.76
N ALA A 45 -6.47 0.13 -0.46
CA ALA A 45 -6.16 1.47 -0.97
C ALA A 45 -4.75 1.90 -0.59
N PHE A 46 -4.36 1.69 0.66
CA PHE A 46 -3.01 1.98 1.15
C PHE A 46 -1.95 1.22 0.36
N GLY A 47 -2.14 -0.10 0.20
CA GLY A 47 -1.21 -0.94 -0.54
C GLY A 47 -1.09 -0.56 -2.01
N LEU A 48 -2.21 -0.25 -2.66
CA LEU A 48 -2.22 0.20 -4.05
C LEU A 48 -1.45 1.51 -4.24
N VAL A 49 -1.65 2.48 -3.35
CA VAL A 49 -0.92 3.75 -3.39
C VAL A 49 0.58 3.51 -3.28
N LEU A 50 1.00 2.65 -2.36
CA LEU A 50 2.41 2.33 -2.19
C LEU A 50 3.02 1.72 -3.45
N HIS A 51 2.38 0.73 -4.05
CA HIS A 51 2.93 0.04 -5.22
C HIS A 51 2.89 0.90 -6.48
N ILE A 52 1.86 1.71 -6.67
CA ILE A 52 1.79 2.67 -7.78
C ILE A 52 2.93 3.69 -7.64
N SER A 53 3.17 4.19 -6.43
CA SER A 53 4.27 5.10 -6.15
C SER A 53 5.63 4.43 -6.41
N ASN A 54 5.78 3.17 -6.02
CA ASN A 54 7.02 2.41 -6.26
C ASN A 54 7.34 2.34 -7.77
N ILE A 55 6.36 1.96 -8.58
CA ILE A 55 6.52 1.86 -10.02
C ILE A 55 6.90 3.21 -10.62
N ASN A 56 6.20 4.25 -10.24
CA ASN A 56 6.44 5.60 -10.74
C ASN A 56 7.86 6.08 -10.43
N GLU A 57 8.30 5.93 -9.20
CA GLU A 57 9.65 6.36 -8.80
C GLU A 57 10.75 5.53 -9.45
N ILE A 58 10.55 4.23 -9.58
CA ILE A 58 11.52 3.33 -10.23
C ILE A 58 11.67 3.67 -11.71
N GLU A 59 10.56 3.96 -12.40
CA GLU A 59 10.60 4.32 -13.82
C GLU A 59 11.31 5.64 -14.08
N HIS A 60 11.22 6.58 -13.13
CA HIS A 60 11.90 7.88 -13.26
C HIS A 60 13.35 7.85 -12.78
N LEU A 61 13.81 6.73 -12.23
CA LEU A 61 15.18 6.58 -11.77
C LEU A 61 16.12 6.40 -12.96
N THR A 62 17.20 7.20 -13.01
CA THR A 62 18.18 7.18 -14.09
C THR A 62 19.26 6.12 -13.94
N SER A 63 19.19 5.29 -12.91
CA SER A 63 20.16 4.22 -12.66
C SER A 63 20.15 3.16 -13.75
N ASP A 64 21.32 2.60 -14.04
CA ASP A 64 21.50 1.51 -15.01
C ASP A 64 21.15 0.12 -14.46
N GLU A 65 20.64 0.02 -13.24
CA GLU A 65 20.29 -1.25 -12.60
C GLU A 65 18.99 -1.84 -13.15
N LYS A 66 18.98 -2.22 -14.41
CA LYS A 66 17.80 -2.73 -15.13
C LYS A 66 17.19 -3.98 -14.47
N SER A 67 18.03 -4.90 -14.01
CA SER A 67 17.57 -6.14 -13.37
C SER A 67 16.80 -5.85 -12.09
N TRP A 68 17.34 -4.98 -11.24
CA TRP A 68 16.67 -4.60 -9.99
C TRP A 68 15.35 -3.86 -10.27
N LYS A 69 15.36 -2.92 -11.23
CA LYS A 69 14.16 -2.16 -11.61
C LYS A 69 13.06 -3.10 -12.12
N THR A 70 13.41 -4.03 -12.98
CA THR A 70 12.46 -5.02 -13.52
C THR A 70 11.88 -5.90 -12.42
N THR A 71 12.71 -6.37 -11.50
CA THR A 71 12.28 -7.20 -10.37
C THR A 71 11.31 -6.44 -9.47
N GLN A 72 11.63 -5.19 -9.12
CA GLN A 72 10.78 -4.39 -8.25
C GLN A 72 9.46 -4.01 -8.91
N ASN A 73 9.49 -3.66 -10.19
CA ASN A 73 8.26 -3.37 -10.94
C ASN A 73 7.38 -4.61 -11.05
N GLY A 74 7.98 -5.77 -11.34
CA GLY A 74 7.26 -7.03 -11.39
C GLY A 74 6.62 -7.38 -10.05
N THR A 75 7.33 -7.18 -8.95
CA THR A 75 6.82 -7.39 -7.59
C THR A 75 5.62 -6.47 -7.33
N SER A 76 5.74 -5.19 -7.66
CA SER A 76 4.64 -4.23 -7.45
C SER A 76 3.41 -4.58 -8.29
N ILE A 77 3.59 -4.96 -9.54
CA ILE A 77 2.49 -5.40 -10.41
C ILE A 77 1.80 -6.62 -9.83
N THR A 78 2.57 -7.59 -9.30
CA THR A 78 2.03 -8.78 -8.66
C THR A 78 1.16 -8.41 -7.44
N PHE A 79 1.65 -7.53 -6.57
CA PHE A 79 0.88 -7.07 -5.43
C PHE A 79 -0.38 -6.32 -5.84
N ILE A 80 -0.31 -5.48 -6.87
CA ILE A 80 -1.49 -4.79 -7.40
C ILE A 80 -2.54 -5.80 -7.87
N ALA A 81 -2.11 -6.87 -8.56
CA ALA A 81 -3.01 -7.94 -8.99
C ALA A 81 -3.67 -8.64 -7.80
N PHE A 82 -2.90 -8.97 -6.76
CA PHE A 82 -3.46 -9.58 -5.54
C PHE A 82 -4.46 -8.66 -4.85
N TYR A 83 -4.15 -7.37 -4.72
CA TYR A 83 -5.08 -6.40 -4.13
C TYR A 83 -6.36 -6.29 -4.95
N SER A 84 -6.27 -6.35 -6.26
CA SER A 84 -7.44 -6.34 -7.14
C SER A 84 -8.33 -7.56 -6.94
N VAL A 85 -7.73 -8.75 -6.78
CA VAL A 85 -8.47 -9.97 -6.46
C VAL A 85 -9.16 -9.85 -5.10
N LEU A 86 -8.43 -9.34 -4.09
CA LEU A 86 -9.02 -9.15 -2.75
C LEU A 86 -10.18 -8.15 -2.78
N LEU A 87 -10.06 -7.09 -3.58
CA LEU A 87 -11.15 -6.12 -3.75
C LEU A 87 -12.39 -6.78 -4.36
N ALA A 88 -12.19 -7.63 -5.39
CA ALA A 88 -13.28 -8.38 -5.99
C ALA A 88 -13.94 -9.34 -4.99
N LEU A 89 -13.13 -9.99 -4.13
CA LEU A 89 -13.65 -10.88 -3.08
C LEU A 89 -14.47 -10.10 -2.04
N ILE A 90 -14.06 -8.88 -1.71
CA ILE A 90 -14.84 -8.01 -0.81
C ILE A 90 -16.19 -7.70 -1.42
N MET A 91 -16.24 -7.36 -2.70
CA MET A 91 -17.50 -7.07 -3.39
C MET A 91 -18.42 -8.31 -3.40
N ILE A 92 -17.88 -9.50 -3.60
CA ILE A 92 -18.63 -10.75 -3.52
C ILE A 92 -19.13 -10.97 -2.09
N SER A 93 -18.30 -10.74 -1.10
CA SER A 93 -18.66 -10.90 0.31
C SER A 93 -19.81 -9.97 0.73
N GLU A 94 -19.85 -8.76 0.21
CA GLU A 94 -20.93 -7.81 0.46
C GLU A 94 -22.25 -8.26 -0.18
N GLY A 95 -22.19 -8.81 -1.39
CA GLY A 95 -23.38 -9.29 -2.11
C GLY A 95 -23.86 -10.67 -1.65
N THR A 96 -22.93 -11.56 -1.33
CA THR A 96 -23.24 -12.95 -0.94
C THR A 96 -22.30 -13.39 0.20
N PRO A 97 -22.60 -12.98 1.45
CA PRO A 97 -21.71 -13.22 2.59
C PRO A 97 -21.39 -14.68 2.90
N SER A 98 -22.23 -15.62 2.44
CA SER A 98 -22.04 -17.04 2.71
C SER A 98 -20.93 -17.70 1.89
N ILE A 99 -20.44 -17.04 0.82
CA ILE A 99 -19.45 -17.61 -0.10
C ILE A 99 -18.03 -17.30 0.35
N VAL A 100 -17.80 -16.12 0.90
CA VAL A 100 -16.47 -15.62 1.25
C VAL A 100 -16.45 -15.23 2.72
N ASN A 101 -15.37 -15.61 3.42
CA ASN A 101 -15.18 -15.22 4.82
C ASN A 101 -14.54 -13.82 4.89
N PRO A 102 -15.27 -12.79 5.32
CA PRO A 102 -14.76 -11.42 5.32
C PRO A 102 -13.61 -11.20 6.33
N ASP A 103 -13.56 -11.95 7.41
CA ASP A 103 -12.48 -11.83 8.39
C ASP A 103 -11.16 -12.31 7.84
N VAL A 104 -11.16 -13.39 7.06
CA VAL A 104 -9.95 -13.90 6.40
C VAL A 104 -9.43 -12.86 5.40
N ILE A 105 -10.32 -12.27 4.60
CA ILE A 105 -9.94 -11.21 3.65
C ILE A 105 -9.31 -10.04 4.41
N LYS A 106 -9.92 -9.61 5.50
CA LYS A 106 -9.41 -8.50 6.31
C LYS A 106 -8.00 -8.76 6.81
N TYR A 107 -7.74 -9.92 7.39
CA TYR A 107 -6.42 -10.26 7.88
C TYR A 107 -5.40 -10.39 6.76
N CYS A 108 -5.78 -10.96 5.62
CA CYS A 108 -4.91 -11.03 4.44
C CYS A 108 -4.51 -9.64 3.95
N THR A 109 -5.45 -8.71 3.89
CA THR A 109 -5.16 -7.34 3.44
C THR A 109 -4.25 -6.60 4.40
N ILE A 110 -4.42 -6.78 5.71
CA ILE A 110 -3.56 -6.16 6.72
C ILE A 110 -2.13 -6.67 6.58
N VAL A 111 -1.96 -7.98 6.46
CA VAL A 111 -0.63 -8.59 6.29
C VAL A 111 0.02 -8.12 4.99
N LEU A 112 -0.71 -8.12 3.88
CA LEU A 112 -0.20 -7.64 2.59
C LEU A 112 0.16 -6.16 2.64
N ALA A 113 -0.64 -5.33 3.32
CA ALA A 113 -0.36 -3.91 3.47
C ALA A 113 0.93 -3.67 4.27
N PHE A 114 1.15 -4.44 5.32
CA PHE A 114 2.38 -4.37 6.10
C PHE A 114 3.60 -4.78 5.27
N ILE A 115 3.49 -5.88 4.53
CA ILE A 115 4.57 -6.33 3.62
C ILE A 115 4.83 -5.26 2.55
N SER A 116 3.78 -4.68 1.98
CA SER A 116 3.89 -3.61 0.98
C SER A 116 4.62 -2.39 1.54
N PHE A 117 4.32 -2.03 2.78
CA PHE A 117 5.02 -0.93 3.45
C PHE A 117 6.52 -1.22 3.59
N LEU A 118 6.88 -2.43 4.02
CA LEU A 118 8.28 -2.82 4.17
C LEU A 118 9.01 -2.82 2.82
N ILE A 119 8.37 -3.33 1.77
CA ILE A 119 8.93 -3.31 0.41
C ILE A 119 9.15 -1.88 -0.05
N SER A 120 8.16 -1.02 0.10
CA SER A 120 8.23 0.38 -0.31
C SER A 120 9.30 1.14 0.46
N PHE A 121 9.39 0.93 1.76
CA PHE A 121 10.44 1.51 2.60
C PHE A 121 11.83 1.12 2.11
N SER A 122 12.03 -0.16 1.80
CA SER A 122 13.28 -0.68 1.26
C SER A 122 13.63 -0.05 -0.09
N ILE A 123 12.66 0.06 -0.99
CA ILE A 123 12.85 0.67 -2.32
C ILE A 123 13.27 2.14 -2.17
N PHE A 124 12.55 2.92 -1.39
CA PHE A 124 12.83 4.34 -1.23
C PHE A 124 14.13 4.60 -0.45
N HIS A 125 14.47 3.71 0.48
CA HIS A 125 15.78 3.78 1.14
C HIS A 125 16.92 3.56 0.13
N ARG A 126 16.79 2.59 -0.76
CA ARG A 126 17.76 2.33 -1.82
C ARG A 126 17.85 3.50 -2.81
N ILE A 127 16.70 4.02 -3.25
CA ILE A 127 16.67 5.18 -4.15
C ILE A 127 17.36 6.39 -3.53
N SER A 128 17.08 6.66 -2.26
CA SER A 128 17.72 7.78 -1.54
C SER A 128 19.24 7.63 -1.50
N ASN A 129 19.74 6.44 -1.27
CA ASN A 129 21.18 6.17 -1.26
C ASN A 129 21.79 6.33 -2.65
N LEU A 130 21.13 5.85 -3.71
CA LEU A 130 21.61 5.99 -5.08
C LEU A 130 21.68 7.47 -5.50
N VAL A 131 20.68 8.26 -5.17
CA VAL A 131 20.65 9.69 -5.46
C VAL A 131 21.73 10.43 -4.68
N ALA A 132 21.99 10.05 -3.43
CA ALA A 132 23.06 10.63 -2.62
C ALA A 132 24.46 10.33 -3.19
N GLU A 133 24.66 9.18 -3.80
CA GLU A 133 25.94 8.81 -4.41
C GLU A 133 26.24 9.60 -5.70
N GLU A 134 25.22 10.14 -6.37
CA GLU A 134 25.38 10.94 -7.58
C GLU A 134 25.85 12.37 -7.30
N TYR A 135 25.79 12.82 -6.07
CA TYR A 135 26.24 14.14 -5.60
C TYR A 135 27.38 14.02 -4.59
#